data_30de1b025227d2b078225f001eab9f41
#
_entry.id   30de1b025227d2b078225f001eab9f41
#
_cell.length_a   1.000
_cell.length_b   1.000
_cell.length_c   1.000
_cell.angle_alpha   90.00
_cell.angle_beta   90.00
_cell.angle_gamma   90.00
#
_symmetry.space_group_name_H-M   'P 1'
#
loop_
_entity.id
_entity.type
_entity.pdbx_description
1 polymer ?
#
loop_
_entity_poly.entity_id
_entity_poly.type
_entity_poly.pdbx_seq_one_letter_code
_entity_poly.pdbx_strand_id
1 'polypeptide(L)'
;TLNHQAIQAMKIKKYEKRVSAILLNKPKARDCDYVLYGFILLAYNVNIHALSTKDFLKGLHNKEYPSFEGVGRCRRKLQEKHKELRGTKWDARHAEEEKVKTEINLF
;
A
#
# COMPACT_ATOMS: atom_id res chain seq x y z
N THR A 1 13.87 -19.75 -18.29
CA THR A 1 14.22 -18.47 -17.62
C THR A 1 13.03 -17.53 -17.61
N LEU A 2 12.71 -17.00 -16.43
CA LEU A 2 11.63 -16.04 -16.28
C LEU A 2 12.07 -14.69 -16.86
N ASN A 3 11.18 -14.05 -17.63
CA ASN A 3 11.45 -12.71 -18.13
C ASN A 3 11.22 -11.67 -17.02
N HIS A 4 11.64 -10.45 -17.27
CA HIS A 4 11.53 -9.34 -16.31
C HIS A 4 10.08 -9.09 -15.86
N GLN A 5 9.12 -9.16 -16.77
CA GLN A 5 7.70 -8.96 -16.47
C GLN A 5 7.14 -10.05 -15.56
N ALA A 6 7.52 -11.31 -15.79
CA ALA A 6 7.08 -12.42 -14.94
C ALA A 6 7.65 -12.31 -13.53
N ILE A 7 8.93 -11.91 -13.40
CA ILE A 7 9.56 -11.67 -12.10
C ILE A 7 8.85 -10.53 -11.35
N GLN A 8 8.52 -9.45 -12.03
CA GLN A 8 7.79 -8.34 -11.43
C GLN A 8 6.39 -8.73 -10.99
N ALA A 9 5.66 -9.51 -11.81
CA ALA A 9 4.34 -10.00 -11.45
C ALA A 9 4.38 -10.89 -10.21
N MET A 10 5.40 -11.74 -10.07
CA MET A 10 5.60 -12.58 -8.88
C MET A 10 5.87 -11.73 -7.64
N LYS A 11 6.68 -10.69 -7.74
CA LYS A 11 6.95 -9.75 -6.65
C LYS A 11 5.70 -9.02 -6.22
N ILE A 12 4.88 -8.56 -7.17
CA ILE A 12 3.61 -7.88 -6.91
C ILE A 12 2.64 -8.79 -6.15
N LYS A 13 2.48 -10.06 -6.59
CA LYS A 13 1.60 -11.01 -5.90
C LYS A 13 2.04 -11.27 -4.45
N LYS A 14 3.34 -11.44 -4.24
CA LYS A 14 3.90 -11.67 -2.90
C LYS A 14 3.68 -10.45 -2.00
N TYR A 15 3.84 -9.31 -2.53
CA TYR A 15 3.65 -8.02 -1.91
C TYR A 15 2.17 -7.78 -1.54
N GLU A 16 1.25 -8.06 -2.47
CA GLU A 16 -0.19 -7.95 -2.26
C GLU A 16 -0.67 -8.81 -1.09
N LYS A 17 -0.17 -10.03 -0.95
CA LYS A 17 -0.48 -10.90 0.18
C LYS A 17 -0.06 -10.30 1.51
N ARG A 18 1.10 -9.68 1.58
CA ARG A 18 1.58 -9.01 2.79
C ARG A 18 0.71 -7.82 3.16
N VAL A 19 0.37 -6.99 2.19
CA VAL A 19 -0.54 -5.85 2.41
C VAL A 19 -1.89 -6.34 2.90
N SER A 20 -2.47 -7.34 2.26
CA SER A 20 -3.75 -7.92 2.66
C SER A 20 -3.73 -8.44 4.10
N ALA A 21 -2.69 -9.17 4.47
CA ALA A 21 -2.53 -9.70 5.83
C ALA A 21 -2.43 -8.58 6.87
N ILE A 22 -1.70 -7.52 6.57
CA ILE A 22 -1.55 -6.37 7.48
C ILE A 22 -2.89 -5.65 7.64
N LEU A 23 -3.60 -5.39 6.54
CA LEU A 23 -4.90 -4.73 6.59
C LEU A 23 -5.91 -5.55 7.40
N LEU A 24 -5.87 -6.86 7.28
CA LEU A 24 -6.77 -7.74 8.01
C LEU A 24 -6.48 -7.72 9.52
N ASN A 25 -5.20 -7.76 9.90
CA ASN A 25 -4.78 -7.91 11.29
C ASN A 25 -4.51 -6.59 12.02
N LYS A 26 -4.32 -5.49 11.29
CA LYS A 26 -3.99 -4.18 11.85
C LYS A 26 -4.97 -3.12 11.34
N PRO A 27 -6.13 -2.96 12.00
CA PRO A 27 -7.15 -1.99 11.56
C PRO A 27 -6.64 -0.56 11.38
N LYS A 28 -5.66 -0.14 12.17
CA LYS A 28 -5.07 1.20 12.05
C LYS A 28 -4.41 1.45 10.70
N ALA A 29 -3.93 0.39 10.04
CA ALA A 29 -3.30 0.50 8.72
C ALA A 29 -4.30 0.76 7.58
N ARG A 30 -5.59 0.52 7.82
CA ARG A 30 -6.63 0.63 6.79
C ARG A 30 -6.90 2.08 6.36
N ASP A 31 -6.68 3.04 7.26
CA ASP A 31 -6.94 4.45 7.01
C ASP A 31 -5.68 5.31 6.91
N CYS A 32 -4.50 4.72 7.08
CA CYS A 32 -3.26 5.48 7.11
C CYS A 32 -2.12 4.76 6.37
N ASP A 33 -1.69 5.33 5.25
CA ASP A 33 -0.61 4.74 4.44
C ASP A 33 0.73 4.70 5.19
N TYR A 34 0.98 5.65 6.08
CA TYR A 34 2.23 5.67 6.85
C TYR A 34 2.29 4.51 7.84
N VAL A 35 1.18 4.21 8.51
CA VAL A 35 1.08 3.07 9.42
C VAL A 35 1.25 1.77 8.65
N LEU A 36 0.55 1.64 7.52
CA LEU A 36 0.67 0.47 6.65
C LEU A 36 2.12 0.28 6.19
N TYR A 37 2.76 1.35 5.72
CA TYR A 37 4.13 1.27 5.22
C TYR A 37 5.12 0.88 6.31
N GLY A 38 4.93 1.37 7.54
CA GLY A 38 5.73 0.97 8.68
C GLY A 38 5.68 -0.54 8.92
N PHE A 39 4.48 -1.14 8.87
CA PHE A 39 4.31 -2.59 8.98
C PHE A 39 4.91 -3.34 7.80
N ILE A 40 4.83 -2.80 6.59
CA ILE A 40 5.47 -3.40 5.41
C ILE A 40 6.99 -3.45 5.60
N LEU A 41 7.61 -2.36 6.02
CA LEU A 41 9.06 -2.34 6.26
C LEU A 41 9.46 -3.37 7.31
N LEU A 42 8.70 -3.50 8.38
CA LEU A 42 8.95 -4.54 9.39
C LEU A 42 8.82 -5.94 8.80
N ALA A 43 7.84 -6.17 7.92
CA ALA A 43 7.67 -7.46 7.25
C ALA A 43 8.85 -7.81 6.33
N TYR A 44 9.55 -6.80 5.83
CA TYR A 44 10.78 -6.99 5.04
C TYR A 44 12.05 -6.95 5.90
N ASN A 45 11.91 -7.07 7.21
CA ASN A 45 13.02 -7.07 8.18
C ASN A 45 13.86 -5.80 8.18
N VAL A 46 13.23 -4.66 7.88
CA VAL A 46 13.90 -3.36 7.93
C VAL A 46 13.77 -2.79 9.36
N ASN A 47 14.90 -2.51 9.99
CA ASN A 47 14.91 -1.86 11.30
C ASN A 47 14.76 -0.35 11.13
N ILE A 48 13.52 0.13 11.17
CA ILE A 48 13.19 1.53 10.93
C ILE A 48 13.78 2.48 11.99
N HIS A 49 14.13 1.97 13.17
CA HIS A 49 14.72 2.78 14.24
C HIS A 49 16.22 3.01 14.04
N ALA A 50 16.91 2.13 13.30
CA ALA A 50 18.34 2.21 13.07
C ALA A 50 18.72 2.61 11.64
N LEU A 51 17.72 2.65 10.73
CA LEU A 51 17.96 2.91 9.32
C LEU A 51 18.19 4.39 9.04
N SER A 52 19.34 4.74 8.44
CA SER A 52 19.58 6.11 7.97
C SER A 52 18.75 6.43 6.74
N THR A 53 18.49 7.72 6.51
CA THR A 53 17.78 8.16 5.29
C THR A 53 18.50 7.70 4.03
N LYS A 54 19.83 7.77 4.02
CA LYS A 54 20.65 7.33 2.87
C LYS A 54 20.44 5.86 2.58
N ASP A 55 20.48 5.02 3.59
CA ASP A 55 20.31 3.58 3.44
C ASP A 55 18.88 3.23 3.05
N PHE A 56 17.90 3.96 3.56
CA PHE A 56 16.51 3.81 3.16
C PHE A 56 16.32 4.09 1.65
N LEU A 57 16.85 5.20 1.17
CA LEU A 57 16.77 5.57 -0.24
C LEU A 57 17.49 4.55 -1.14
N LYS A 58 18.62 4.03 -0.66
CA LYS A 58 19.37 2.98 -1.34
C LYS A 58 18.55 1.69 -1.48
N GLY A 59 17.88 1.29 -0.40
CA GLY A 59 17.00 0.12 -0.41
C GLY A 59 15.84 0.27 -1.38
N LEU A 60 15.22 1.46 -1.45
CA LEU A 60 14.18 1.76 -2.44
C LEU A 60 14.71 1.67 -3.86
N HIS A 61 15.87 2.25 -4.12
CA HIS A 61 16.51 2.20 -5.44
C HIS A 61 16.82 0.77 -5.87
N ASN A 62 17.30 -0.05 -4.96
CA ASN A 62 17.67 -1.45 -5.19
C ASN A 62 16.46 -2.39 -5.12
N LYS A 63 15.25 -1.87 -4.87
CA LYS A 63 14.01 -2.64 -4.78
C LYS A 63 14.06 -3.76 -3.74
N GLU A 64 14.74 -3.52 -2.63
CA GLU A 64 14.79 -4.42 -1.49
C GLU A 64 13.44 -4.54 -0.78
N TYR A 65 12.64 -3.49 -0.87
CA TYR A 65 11.27 -3.43 -0.37
C TYR A 65 10.44 -2.51 -1.27
N PRO A 66 9.10 -2.61 -1.23
CA PRO A 66 8.24 -1.82 -2.12
C PRO A 66 8.26 -0.33 -1.78
N SER A 67 7.88 0.50 -2.75
CA SER A 67 7.75 1.94 -2.55
C SER A 67 6.51 2.28 -1.73
N PHE A 68 6.55 3.42 -1.06
CA PHE A 68 5.39 3.95 -0.32
C PHE A 68 4.16 4.09 -1.23
N GLU A 69 4.35 4.65 -2.42
CA GLU A 69 3.27 4.84 -3.40
C GLU A 69 2.67 3.50 -3.86
N GLY A 70 3.51 2.50 -4.12
CA GLY A 70 3.05 1.18 -4.52
C GLY A 70 2.21 0.51 -3.46
N VAL A 71 2.61 0.64 -2.18
CA VAL A 71 1.86 0.13 -1.04
C VAL A 71 0.48 0.79 -0.96
N GLY A 72 0.42 2.10 -1.09
CA GLY A 72 -0.84 2.84 -1.07
C GLY A 72 -1.79 2.44 -2.19
N ARG A 73 -1.28 2.26 -3.40
CA ARG A 73 -2.07 1.76 -4.54
C ARG A 73 -2.63 0.37 -4.28
N CYS A 74 -1.82 -0.50 -3.72
CA CYS A 74 -2.22 -1.86 -3.39
C CYS A 74 -3.35 -1.84 -2.35
N ARG A 75 -3.22 -1.04 -1.31
CA ARG A 75 -4.28 -0.85 -0.31
C ARG A 75 -5.60 -0.43 -0.96
N ARG A 76 -5.57 0.58 -1.81
CA ARG A 76 -6.77 1.08 -2.48
C ARG A 76 -7.45 0.00 -3.32
N LYS A 77 -6.69 -0.75 -4.09
CA LYS A 77 -7.22 -1.85 -4.92
C LYS A 77 -7.84 -2.96 -4.07
N LEU A 78 -7.17 -3.35 -2.99
CA LEU A 78 -7.68 -4.38 -2.08
C LEU A 78 -8.96 -3.94 -1.40
N GLN A 79 -9.05 -2.68 -0.97
CA GLN A 79 -10.24 -2.15 -0.30
C GLN A 79 -11.43 -2.02 -1.25
N GLU A 80 -11.21 -1.78 -2.53
CA GLU A 80 -12.27 -1.78 -3.54
C GLU A 80 -12.90 -3.17 -3.67
N LYS A 81 -12.08 -4.21 -3.64
CA LYS A 81 -12.53 -5.60 -3.84
C LYS A 81 -13.03 -6.27 -2.56
N HIS A 82 -12.51 -5.87 -1.41
CA HIS A 82 -12.73 -6.58 -0.13
C HIS A 82 -13.20 -5.62 0.95
N LYS A 83 -14.49 -5.66 1.25
CA LYS A 83 -15.11 -4.80 2.28
C LYS A 83 -14.49 -4.96 3.66
N GLU A 84 -14.07 -6.19 3.99
CA GLU A 84 -13.47 -6.50 5.29
C GLU A 84 -12.11 -5.85 5.51
N LEU A 85 -11.49 -5.32 4.47
CA LEU A 85 -10.20 -4.63 4.55
C LEU A 85 -10.35 -3.11 4.62
N ARG A 86 -11.58 -2.59 4.57
CA ARG A 86 -11.86 -1.15 4.60
C ARG A 86 -11.80 -0.62 6.03
N GLY A 87 -11.24 0.60 6.16
CA GLY A 87 -11.26 1.31 7.42
C GLY A 87 -12.53 2.15 7.59
N THR A 88 -12.62 2.83 8.72
CA THR A 88 -13.79 3.64 9.07
C THR A 88 -13.96 4.87 8.17
N LYS A 89 -12.88 5.33 7.54
CA LYS A 89 -12.89 6.54 6.68
C LYS A 89 -13.15 6.24 5.21
N TRP A 90 -13.24 4.98 4.83
CA TRP A 90 -13.35 4.59 3.42
C TRP A 90 -14.62 5.13 2.77
N ASP A 91 -15.77 4.95 3.41
CA ASP A 91 -17.06 5.41 2.88
C ASP A 91 -17.11 6.93 2.74
N ALA A 92 -16.58 7.64 3.72
CA ALA A 92 -16.53 9.10 3.70
C ALA A 92 -15.69 9.63 2.54
N ARG A 93 -14.53 9.00 2.28
CA ARG A 93 -13.67 9.39 1.16
C ARG A 93 -14.34 9.13 -0.19
N HIS A 94 -15.03 7.98 -0.34
CA HIS A 94 -15.74 7.68 -1.58
C HIS A 94 -16.91 8.63 -1.84
N ALA A 95 -17.64 8.98 -0.82
CA ALA A 95 -18.72 9.96 -0.93
C ALA A 95 -18.20 11.32 -1.40
N GLU A 96 -17.06 11.75 -0.87
CA GLU A 96 -16.41 13.00 -1.27
C GLU A 96 -15.91 12.96 -2.70
N GLU A 97 -15.29 11.87 -3.14
CA GLU A 97 -14.83 11.67 -4.52
C GLU A 97 -16.00 11.76 -5.51
N GLU A 98 -17.11 11.09 -5.23
CA GLU A 98 -18.29 11.13 -6.09
C GLU A 98 -18.90 12.52 -6.17
N LYS A 99 -18.92 13.26 -5.06
CA LYS A 99 -19.37 14.63 -5.01
C LYS A 99 -18.53 15.54 -5.92
N VAL A 100 -17.20 15.42 -5.85
CA VAL A 100 -16.29 16.20 -6.68
C VAL A 100 -16.48 15.87 -8.16
N LYS A 101 -16.61 14.59 -8.51
CA LYS A 101 -16.87 14.17 -9.90
C LYS A 101 -18.18 14.77 -10.43
N THR A 102 -19.24 14.77 -9.62
CA THR A 102 -20.53 15.36 -9.99
C THR A 102 -20.40 16.86 -10.22
N GLU A 103 -19.71 17.57 -9.34
CA GLU A 103 -19.47 19.02 -9.49
C GLU A 103 -18.69 19.34 -10.77
N ILE A 104 -17.66 18.56 -11.09
CA ILE A 104 -16.86 18.73 -12.31
C ILE A 104 -17.74 18.52 -13.55
N ASN A 105 -18.59 17.52 -13.54
CA ASN A 105 -19.45 17.19 -14.69
C ASN A 105 -20.53 18.24 -14.97
N LEU A 106 -20.84 19.10 -13.97
CA LEU A 106 -21.78 20.20 -14.15
C LEU A 106 -21.16 21.40 -14.88
N PHE A 107 -19.86 21.46 -14.98
CA PHE A 107 -19.13 22.48 -15.71
C PHE A 107 -18.65 21.96 -17.06
#